data_71b754319aceffa0244496e030f86019
#
_entry.id   71b754319aceffa0244496e030f86019
#
_cell.length_a   1.000
_cell.length_b   1.000
_cell.length_c   1.000
_cell.angle_alpha   90.00
_cell.angle_beta   90.00
_cell.angle_gamma   90.00
#
_symmetry.space_group_name_H-M   'P 1'
#
loop_
_entity.id
_entity.type
_entity.pdbx_description
1 polymer ?
#
loop_
_entity_poly.entity_id
_entity_poly.type
_entity_poly.pdbx_seq_one_letter_code
_entity_poly.pdbx_strand_id
1 'polypeptide(L)'
;WAKTDKDTWRVKADGSKYIIIKYKVFSNEFSIRTRGLNDECGFIDASAVFMFAEKYRFSPLTLKVYPYGSWHVTTGLDKLNGEENIFYAPDYDYLADCPILIGNQKDHEFFINDKKFVVSFPPDLNYDADKVINDIRIISIAVCDFWGEIPFEHFTYLLISGPFDYGATEHLNSTVFSVSSTTFTNKDRYNTFLSNCAHELFHTWNVKQLRPESMDPYDFTKENYSGELWIAEGITSYYEDIFM
;
A
#
# COMPACT_ATOMS: atom_id res chain seq x y z
N TRP A 1 19.04 -26.62 1.57
CA TRP A 1 18.44 -25.58 2.40
C TRP A 1 17.98 -26.13 3.74
N ALA A 2 17.92 -25.28 4.75
CA ALA A 2 17.38 -25.63 6.05
C ALA A 2 16.59 -24.43 6.60
N LYS A 3 15.45 -24.70 7.24
CA LYS A 3 14.73 -23.68 7.99
C LYS A 3 15.45 -23.48 9.32
N THR A 4 15.83 -22.24 9.62
CA THR A 4 16.62 -21.91 10.82
C THR A 4 15.80 -21.17 11.87
N ASP A 5 14.68 -20.54 11.47
CA ASP A 5 13.73 -19.87 12.34
C ASP A 5 12.31 -19.95 11.73
N LYS A 6 11.30 -19.38 12.40
CA LYS A 6 9.89 -19.38 11.96
C LYS A 6 9.73 -18.85 10.52
N ASP A 7 10.53 -17.87 10.11
CA ASP A 7 10.49 -17.12 8.87
C ASP A 7 11.83 -17.09 8.11
N THR A 8 12.85 -17.82 8.57
CA THR A 8 14.20 -17.77 8.02
C THR A 8 14.65 -19.11 7.47
N TRP A 9 15.23 -19.09 6.27
CA TRP A 9 15.83 -20.25 5.60
C TRP A 9 17.29 -19.98 5.23
N ARG A 10 18.15 -20.93 5.54
CA ARG A 10 19.57 -20.91 5.11
C ARG A 10 19.73 -21.74 3.85
N VAL A 11 20.28 -21.13 2.81
CA VAL A 11 20.56 -21.77 1.53
C VAL A 11 22.07 -21.77 1.29
N LYS A 12 22.63 -22.95 0.91
CA LYS A 12 24.03 -23.04 0.45
C LYS A 12 24.07 -22.73 -1.03
N ALA A 13 24.84 -21.73 -1.42
CA ALA A 13 24.98 -21.30 -2.81
C ALA A 13 26.11 -22.05 -3.55
N ASP A 14 27.03 -22.68 -2.84
CA ASP A 14 28.14 -23.51 -3.36
C ASP A 14 28.90 -22.86 -4.54
N GLY A 15 29.14 -21.54 -4.44
CA GLY A 15 29.79 -20.76 -5.49
C GLY A 15 28.97 -20.40 -6.69
N SER A 16 27.66 -20.73 -6.69
CA SER A 16 26.72 -20.34 -7.75
C SER A 16 26.57 -18.82 -7.84
N LYS A 17 26.49 -18.30 -9.07
CA LYS A 17 26.30 -16.86 -9.32
C LYS A 17 24.87 -16.39 -8.97
N TYR A 18 23.90 -17.29 -8.97
CA TYR A 18 22.51 -17.03 -8.62
C TYR A 18 21.89 -18.27 -7.98
N ILE A 19 20.82 -18.04 -7.23
CA ILE A 19 19.93 -19.08 -6.68
C ILE A 19 18.50 -18.78 -7.11
N ILE A 20 17.71 -19.82 -7.29
CA ILE A 20 16.26 -19.72 -7.56
C ILE A 20 15.52 -20.30 -6.36
N ILE A 21 14.66 -19.51 -5.76
CA ILE A 21 13.77 -19.92 -4.68
C ILE A 21 12.35 -19.95 -5.25
N LYS A 22 11.68 -21.11 -5.11
CA LYS A 22 10.28 -21.27 -5.52
C LYS A 22 9.45 -21.64 -4.31
N TYR A 23 8.37 -20.93 -4.10
CA TYR A 23 7.44 -21.17 -2.99
C TYR A 23 6.01 -20.84 -3.40
N LYS A 24 5.07 -21.31 -2.60
CA LYS A 24 3.66 -20.97 -2.70
C LYS A 24 3.22 -20.32 -1.40
N VAL A 25 2.36 -19.34 -1.52
CA VAL A 25 1.79 -18.62 -0.38
C VAL A 25 0.31 -18.97 -0.29
N PHE A 26 -0.14 -19.35 0.90
CA PHE A 26 -1.57 -19.50 1.18
C PHE A 26 -2.19 -18.11 1.31
N SER A 27 -3.22 -17.83 0.52
CA SER A 27 -3.80 -16.48 0.36
C SER A 27 -5.32 -16.55 0.41
N ASN A 28 -5.88 -16.89 1.57
CA ASN A 28 -7.32 -17.02 1.78
C ASN A 28 -7.86 -16.04 2.84
N GLU A 29 -7.13 -14.96 3.11
CA GLU A 29 -7.51 -13.96 4.10
C GLU A 29 -7.37 -12.58 3.48
N PHE A 30 -8.52 -11.96 3.14
CA PHE A 30 -8.54 -10.57 2.69
C PHE A 30 -8.52 -9.63 3.89
N SER A 31 -7.41 -8.92 4.03
CA SER A 31 -7.21 -7.88 5.03
C SER A 31 -6.25 -6.85 4.46
N ILE A 32 -6.36 -5.61 4.91
CA ILE A 32 -5.44 -4.51 4.54
C ILE A 32 -3.99 -4.75 4.96
N ARG A 33 -3.71 -5.80 5.76
CA ARG A 33 -2.39 -6.12 6.34
C ARG A 33 -1.90 -7.53 6.00
N THR A 34 -2.50 -8.20 5.04
CA THR A 34 -2.14 -9.58 4.71
C THR A 34 -2.11 -9.82 3.20
N ARG A 35 -2.70 -10.88 2.75
CA ARG A 35 -2.82 -11.26 1.34
C ARG A 35 -4.08 -12.05 1.14
N GLY A 36 -4.73 -11.80 0.03
CA GLY A 36 -5.93 -12.51 -0.36
C GLY A 36 -5.93 -12.81 -1.85
N LEU A 37 -6.56 -13.90 -2.23
CA LEU A 37 -6.79 -14.26 -3.62
C LEU A 37 -8.14 -14.95 -3.71
N ASN A 38 -9.00 -14.43 -4.56
CA ASN A 38 -10.27 -15.05 -4.94
C ASN A 38 -10.43 -15.01 -6.47
N ASP A 39 -11.64 -15.18 -6.98
CA ASP A 39 -11.96 -15.16 -8.40
C ASP A 39 -12.14 -13.74 -8.98
N GLU A 40 -12.11 -12.70 -8.15
CA GLU A 40 -12.26 -11.29 -8.55
C GLU A 40 -10.95 -10.54 -8.53
N CYS A 41 -10.10 -10.79 -7.51
CA CYS A 41 -8.83 -10.09 -7.35
C CYS A 41 -7.82 -10.84 -6.48
N GLY A 42 -6.56 -10.41 -6.57
CA GLY A 42 -5.49 -10.72 -5.64
C GLY A 42 -5.02 -9.44 -4.95
N PHE A 43 -4.84 -9.51 -3.64
CA PHE A 43 -4.22 -8.47 -2.85
C PHE A 43 -2.96 -9.01 -2.17
N ILE A 44 -1.89 -8.24 -2.23
CA ILE A 44 -0.58 -8.59 -1.66
C ILE A 44 -0.12 -7.43 -0.78
N ASP A 45 -0.06 -7.66 0.53
CA ASP A 45 0.89 -6.96 1.38
C ASP A 45 2.26 -7.57 1.10
N ALA A 46 3.18 -6.77 0.59
CA ALA A 46 4.45 -7.26 0.08
C ALA A 46 5.30 -7.92 1.18
N SER A 47 5.25 -7.39 2.40
CA SER A 47 5.94 -7.94 3.57
C SER A 47 5.44 -9.35 3.94
N ALA A 48 4.18 -9.65 3.68
CA ALA A 48 3.57 -10.95 3.95
C ALA A 48 3.84 -12.01 2.88
N VAL A 49 4.44 -11.63 1.75
CA VAL A 49 4.61 -12.52 0.58
C VAL A 49 6.06 -12.64 0.14
N PHE A 50 6.79 -11.53 0.02
CA PHE A 50 8.13 -11.56 -0.58
C PHE A 50 9.22 -11.80 0.45
N MET A 51 10.14 -12.69 0.08
CA MET A 51 11.36 -12.96 0.85
C MET A 51 12.48 -12.03 0.39
N PHE A 52 13.40 -11.71 1.30
CA PHE A 52 14.65 -11.04 0.98
C PHE A 52 15.85 -11.80 1.52
N ALA A 53 17.01 -11.52 0.98
CA ALA A 53 18.28 -11.98 1.56
C ALA A 53 18.91 -10.80 2.28
N GLU A 54 19.24 -10.96 3.57
CA GLU A 54 19.73 -9.90 4.46
C GLU A 54 20.85 -9.06 3.83
N LYS A 55 21.80 -9.73 3.21
CA LYS A 55 22.92 -9.08 2.51
C LYS A 55 22.48 -8.12 1.38
N TYR A 56 21.31 -8.36 0.79
CA TYR A 56 20.82 -7.63 -0.38
C TYR A 56 19.54 -6.84 -0.09
N ARG A 57 19.18 -6.67 1.20
CA ARG A 57 17.99 -5.95 1.62
C ARG A 57 17.90 -4.53 1.02
N PHE A 58 19.04 -3.83 1.02
CA PHE A 58 19.16 -2.45 0.51
C PHE A 58 19.71 -2.39 -0.92
N SER A 59 19.51 -3.42 -1.71
CA SER A 59 19.90 -3.46 -3.12
C SER A 59 18.67 -3.33 -4.03
N PRO A 60 18.79 -2.66 -5.19
CA PRO A 60 17.70 -2.55 -6.15
C PRO A 60 17.17 -3.92 -6.58
N LEU A 61 15.87 -3.99 -6.76
CA LEU A 61 15.17 -5.19 -7.19
C LEU A 61 14.11 -4.88 -8.26
N THR A 62 13.75 -5.93 -8.98
CA THR A 62 12.69 -5.89 -10.00
C THR A 62 11.62 -6.91 -9.62
N LEU A 63 10.37 -6.46 -9.60
CA LEU A 63 9.21 -7.30 -9.44
C LEU A 63 8.54 -7.49 -10.80
N LYS A 64 8.34 -8.74 -11.21
CA LYS A 64 7.51 -9.07 -12.36
C LYS A 64 6.28 -9.83 -11.91
N VAL A 65 5.11 -9.31 -12.24
CA VAL A 65 3.81 -9.91 -11.93
C VAL A 65 3.27 -10.58 -13.19
N TYR A 66 2.61 -11.72 -13.03
CA TYR A 66 1.89 -12.41 -14.09
C TYR A 66 0.41 -12.50 -13.69
N PRO A 67 -0.40 -11.48 -14.02
CA PRO A 67 -1.81 -11.45 -13.69
C PRO A 67 -2.58 -12.58 -14.36
N TYR A 68 -3.71 -12.96 -13.79
CA TYR A 68 -4.61 -13.93 -14.39
C TYR A 68 -5.50 -13.28 -15.46
N GLY A 69 -5.56 -13.86 -16.66
CA GLY A 69 -6.45 -13.40 -17.73
C GLY A 69 -6.27 -11.91 -18.09
N SER A 70 -7.33 -11.13 -17.94
CA SER A 70 -7.36 -9.69 -18.21
C SER A 70 -7.09 -8.81 -17.01
N TRP A 71 -6.72 -9.39 -15.87
CA TRP A 71 -6.40 -8.63 -14.68
C TRP A 71 -5.20 -7.72 -14.89
N HIS A 72 -5.22 -6.55 -14.27
CA HIS A 72 -4.09 -5.63 -14.27
C HIS A 72 -3.59 -5.36 -12.84
N VAL A 73 -2.45 -4.70 -12.74
CA VAL A 73 -1.76 -4.42 -11.47
C VAL A 73 -1.86 -2.94 -11.15
N THR A 74 -2.31 -2.62 -9.94
CA THR A 74 -2.28 -1.27 -9.38
C THR A 74 -1.47 -1.30 -8.08
N THR A 75 -0.47 -0.43 -7.97
CA THR A 75 0.49 -0.38 -6.85
C THR A 75 1.16 0.99 -6.80
N GLY A 76 1.80 1.32 -5.66
CA GLY A 76 2.70 2.45 -5.51
C GLY A 76 4.10 2.26 -6.12
N LEU A 77 4.41 1.11 -6.72
CA LEU A 77 5.71 0.87 -7.38
C LEU A 77 5.78 1.54 -8.75
N ASP A 78 6.96 2.04 -9.11
CA ASP A 78 7.24 2.55 -10.44
C ASP A 78 7.34 1.44 -11.48
N LYS A 79 6.76 1.65 -12.66
CA LYS A 79 6.93 0.73 -13.80
C LYS A 79 8.37 0.82 -14.32
N LEU A 80 9.04 -0.32 -14.47
CA LEU A 80 10.37 -0.38 -15.02
C LEU A 80 10.32 -0.15 -16.55
N ASN A 81 10.97 0.93 -17.03
CA ASN A 81 11.01 1.31 -18.45
C ASN A 81 9.63 1.43 -19.13
N GLY A 82 8.56 1.66 -18.37
CA GLY A 82 7.18 1.72 -18.87
C GLY A 82 6.59 0.35 -19.27
N GLU A 83 7.27 -0.77 -18.95
CA GLU A 83 6.75 -2.11 -19.21
C GLU A 83 5.58 -2.44 -18.29
N GLU A 84 4.52 -3.01 -18.85
CA GLU A 84 3.40 -3.48 -18.03
C GLU A 84 3.83 -4.65 -17.15
N ASN A 85 3.37 -4.62 -15.89
CA ASN A 85 3.58 -5.69 -14.92
C ASN A 85 5.05 -5.96 -14.54
N ILE A 86 5.97 -5.03 -14.88
CA ILE A 86 7.36 -5.04 -14.42
C ILE A 86 7.61 -3.75 -13.64
N PHE A 87 8.00 -3.91 -12.37
CA PHE A 87 8.14 -2.81 -11.42
C PHE A 87 9.54 -2.77 -10.84
N TYR A 88 9.97 -1.58 -10.48
CA TYR A 88 11.25 -1.32 -9.83
C TYR A 88 11.02 -0.94 -8.38
N ALA A 89 11.89 -1.43 -7.50
CA ALA A 89 12.03 -0.90 -6.14
C ALA A 89 13.52 -0.65 -5.85
N PRO A 90 13.88 0.46 -5.21
CA PRO A 90 15.27 0.77 -4.86
C PRO A 90 15.86 -0.23 -3.87
N ASP A 91 15.01 -0.82 -3.03
CA ASP A 91 15.36 -1.83 -2.04
C ASP A 91 14.14 -2.65 -1.61
N TYR A 92 14.36 -3.60 -0.71
CA TYR A 92 13.28 -4.44 -0.18
C TYR A 92 12.32 -3.65 0.74
N ASP A 93 12.81 -2.70 1.51
CA ASP A 93 11.99 -1.92 2.44
C ASP A 93 10.96 -1.08 1.67
N TYR A 94 11.37 -0.51 0.54
CA TYR A 94 10.45 0.16 -0.38
C TYR A 94 9.43 -0.81 -0.98
N LEU A 95 9.85 -2.00 -1.43
CA LEU A 95 8.93 -3.03 -1.91
C LEU A 95 7.94 -3.44 -0.82
N ALA A 96 8.41 -3.65 0.41
CA ALA A 96 7.58 -4.06 1.54
C ALA A 96 6.52 -3.01 1.89
N ASP A 97 6.79 -1.73 1.61
CA ASP A 97 5.87 -0.61 1.83
C ASP A 97 5.03 -0.25 0.58
N CYS A 98 4.95 -1.14 -0.40
CA CYS A 98 4.12 -0.97 -1.60
C CYS A 98 3.14 -2.15 -1.75
N PRO A 99 1.91 -2.03 -1.26
CA PRO A 99 0.87 -3.03 -1.49
C PRO A 99 0.53 -3.14 -2.98
N ILE A 100 0.06 -4.31 -3.39
CA ILE A 100 -0.21 -4.62 -4.79
C ILE A 100 -1.63 -5.17 -4.91
N LEU A 101 -2.46 -4.51 -5.70
CA LEU A 101 -3.79 -4.99 -6.09
C LEU A 101 -3.73 -5.53 -7.53
N ILE A 102 -4.29 -6.70 -7.74
CA ILE A 102 -4.26 -7.41 -9.04
C ILE A 102 -5.67 -7.88 -9.33
N GLY A 103 -6.34 -7.35 -10.36
CA GLY A 103 -7.72 -7.71 -10.65
C GLY A 103 -8.32 -6.92 -11.80
N ASN A 104 -9.65 -6.85 -11.81
CA ASN A 104 -10.43 -6.02 -12.73
C ASN A 104 -10.91 -4.73 -12.05
N GLN A 105 -10.11 -4.19 -11.12
CA GLN A 105 -10.41 -2.94 -10.43
C GLN A 105 -10.59 -1.78 -11.42
N LYS A 106 -11.34 -0.75 -11.02
CA LYS A 106 -11.55 0.47 -11.80
C LYS A 106 -10.64 1.57 -11.26
N ASP A 107 -9.65 1.95 -12.04
CA ASP A 107 -8.70 2.99 -11.69
C ASP A 107 -9.19 4.34 -12.21
N HIS A 108 -9.25 5.33 -11.34
CA HIS A 108 -9.52 6.72 -11.65
C HIS A 108 -8.32 7.57 -11.31
N GLU A 109 -8.05 8.58 -12.14
CA GLU A 109 -6.86 9.40 -12.00
C GLU A 109 -7.22 10.88 -11.83
N PHE A 110 -6.46 11.57 -10.99
CA PHE A 110 -6.46 13.02 -10.94
C PHE A 110 -5.04 13.53 -10.67
N PHE A 111 -4.84 14.84 -10.80
CA PHE A 111 -3.56 15.47 -10.58
C PHE A 111 -3.67 16.62 -9.58
N ILE A 112 -2.65 16.74 -8.73
CA ILE A 112 -2.40 17.89 -7.89
C ILE A 112 -1.03 18.41 -8.29
N ASN A 113 -0.98 19.62 -8.87
CA ASN A 113 0.19 20.13 -9.56
C ASN A 113 0.63 19.12 -10.66
N ASP A 114 1.86 18.64 -10.61
CA ASP A 114 2.44 17.65 -11.51
C ASP A 114 2.37 16.20 -10.97
N LYS A 115 1.85 16.01 -9.75
CA LYS A 115 1.79 14.70 -9.10
C LYS A 115 0.50 13.97 -9.44
N LYS A 116 0.66 12.70 -9.81
CA LYS A 116 -0.43 11.82 -10.21
C LYS A 116 -1.03 11.13 -8.99
N PHE A 117 -2.36 11.15 -8.88
CA PHE A 117 -3.10 10.36 -7.90
C PHE A 117 -3.96 9.32 -8.63
N VAL A 118 -3.97 8.11 -8.11
CA VAL A 118 -4.79 7.00 -8.61
C VAL A 118 -5.71 6.55 -7.49
N VAL A 119 -6.99 6.34 -7.79
CA VAL A 119 -7.94 5.73 -6.87
C VAL A 119 -8.50 4.46 -7.52
N SER A 120 -8.23 3.33 -6.90
CA SER A 120 -8.55 2.00 -7.42
C SER A 120 -9.72 1.39 -6.68
N PHE A 121 -10.85 1.18 -7.37
CA PHE A 121 -12.08 0.65 -6.80
C PHE A 121 -12.32 -0.80 -7.18
N PRO A 122 -12.85 -1.63 -6.26
CA PRO A 122 -13.41 -2.93 -6.61
C PRO A 122 -14.45 -2.81 -7.75
N PRO A 123 -14.50 -3.78 -8.69
CA PRO A 123 -15.31 -3.67 -9.89
C PRO A 123 -16.83 -3.56 -9.62
N ASP A 124 -17.33 -4.23 -8.58
CA ASP A 124 -18.77 -4.35 -8.27
C ASP A 124 -19.25 -3.36 -7.21
N LEU A 125 -18.42 -2.40 -6.83
CA LEU A 125 -18.79 -1.41 -5.84
C LEU A 125 -19.73 -0.36 -6.44
N ASN A 126 -20.80 -0.02 -5.70
CA ASN A 126 -21.77 1.01 -6.11
C ASN A 126 -21.35 2.37 -5.53
N TYR A 127 -20.88 3.26 -6.39
CA TYR A 127 -20.46 4.62 -6.04
C TYR A 127 -20.65 5.59 -7.21
N ASP A 128 -20.81 6.87 -6.88
CA ASP A 128 -20.75 7.96 -7.86
C ASP A 128 -19.28 8.36 -8.04
N ALA A 129 -18.68 7.93 -9.15
CA ALA A 129 -17.25 8.12 -9.41
C ALA A 129 -16.87 9.60 -9.42
N ASP A 130 -17.62 10.44 -10.11
CA ASP A 130 -17.31 11.88 -10.24
C ASP A 130 -17.31 12.57 -8.88
N LYS A 131 -18.33 12.26 -8.06
CA LYS A 131 -18.44 12.81 -6.71
C LYS A 131 -17.30 12.32 -5.82
N VAL A 132 -17.08 11.01 -5.75
CA VAL A 132 -16.09 10.43 -4.82
C VAL A 132 -14.68 10.88 -5.18
N ILE A 133 -14.31 10.86 -6.45
CA ILE A 133 -12.98 11.30 -6.91
C ILE A 133 -12.79 12.80 -6.65
N ASN A 134 -13.81 13.63 -6.88
CA ASN A 134 -13.70 15.06 -6.56
C ASN A 134 -13.54 15.32 -5.06
N ASP A 135 -14.27 14.61 -4.21
CA ASP A 135 -14.18 14.76 -2.75
C ASP A 135 -12.80 14.32 -2.24
N ILE A 136 -12.26 13.17 -2.70
CA ILE A 136 -10.89 12.74 -2.39
C ILE A 136 -9.87 13.77 -2.87
N ARG A 137 -10.04 14.30 -4.07
CA ARG A 137 -9.15 15.33 -4.63
C ARG A 137 -9.11 16.59 -3.78
N ILE A 138 -10.26 17.09 -3.32
CA ILE A 138 -10.35 18.27 -2.46
C ILE A 138 -9.57 18.05 -1.16
N ILE A 139 -9.79 16.92 -0.50
CA ILE A 139 -9.09 16.54 0.73
C ILE A 139 -7.58 16.41 0.47
N SER A 140 -7.19 15.74 -0.61
CA SER A 140 -5.78 15.56 -0.96
C SER A 140 -5.09 16.90 -1.21
N ILE A 141 -5.76 17.88 -1.84
CA ILE A 141 -5.24 19.24 -2.00
C ILE A 141 -5.01 19.89 -0.64
N ALA A 142 -5.98 19.81 0.27
CA ALA A 142 -5.86 20.43 1.59
C ALA A 142 -4.68 19.86 2.40
N VAL A 143 -4.48 18.54 2.36
CA VAL A 143 -3.33 17.87 3.01
C VAL A 143 -2.01 18.28 2.36
N CYS A 144 -1.92 18.27 1.03
CA CYS A 144 -0.71 18.65 0.30
C CYS A 144 -0.34 20.13 0.52
N ASP A 145 -1.33 21.02 0.50
CA ASP A 145 -1.12 22.46 0.72
C ASP A 145 -0.66 22.75 2.16
N PHE A 146 -1.13 21.97 3.13
CA PHE A 146 -0.68 22.11 4.53
C PHE A 146 0.82 21.82 4.67
N TRP A 147 1.33 20.80 3.99
CA TRP A 147 2.74 20.44 4.05
C TRP A 147 3.62 21.25 3.10
N GLY A 148 3.05 21.79 2.01
CA GLY A 148 3.71 22.64 1.03
C GLY A 148 4.62 21.91 0.05
N GLU A 149 5.19 20.76 0.41
CA GLU A 149 6.02 19.91 -0.45
C GLU A 149 5.42 18.51 -0.54
N ILE A 150 5.34 17.95 -1.76
CA ILE A 150 4.81 16.60 -2.02
C ILE A 150 6.00 15.67 -2.25
N PRO A 151 6.26 14.68 -1.35
CA PRO A 151 7.47 13.86 -1.37
C PRO A 151 7.41 12.65 -2.31
N PHE A 152 6.43 12.59 -3.20
CA PHE A 152 6.23 11.49 -4.15
C PHE A 152 5.92 12.01 -5.56
N GLU A 153 6.14 11.17 -6.56
CA GLU A 153 5.75 11.43 -7.95
C GLU A 153 4.31 10.98 -8.24
N HIS A 154 3.85 9.95 -7.55
CA HIS A 154 2.46 9.50 -7.59
C HIS A 154 2.02 8.95 -6.24
N PHE A 155 0.70 8.98 -6.00
CA PHE A 155 0.06 8.40 -4.82
C PHE A 155 -1.12 7.52 -5.23
N THR A 156 -1.29 6.37 -4.58
CA THR A 156 -2.31 5.39 -4.93
C THR A 156 -3.21 5.05 -3.74
N TYR A 157 -4.51 5.31 -3.86
CA TYR A 157 -5.55 4.84 -2.96
C TYR A 157 -6.05 3.47 -3.46
N LEU A 158 -5.73 2.39 -2.75
CA LEU A 158 -6.14 1.03 -3.09
C LEU A 158 -7.35 0.64 -2.22
N LEU A 159 -8.50 0.38 -2.84
CA LEU A 159 -9.69 -0.05 -2.14
C LEU A 159 -9.90 -1.54 -2.37
N ILE A 160 -10.02 -2.31 -1.30
CA ILE A 160 -10.36 -3.74 -1.35
C ILE A 160 -11.74 -3.97 -0.73
N SER A 161 -12.55 -4.83 -1.36
CA SER A 161 -13.85 -5.22 -0.81
C SER A 161 -13.64 -6.13 0.41
N GLY A 162 -14.29 -5.77 1.52
CA GLY A 162 -14.33 -6.56 2.73
C GLY A 162 -15.75 -6.68 3.28
N PRO A 163 -16.00 -7.65 4.17
CA PRO A 163 -17.31 -7.79 4.82
C PRO A 163 -17.63 -6.60 5.74
N PHE A 164 -16.62 -5.82 6.09
CA PHE A 164 -16.71 -4.69 7.00
C PHE A 164 -15.82 -3.53 6.53
N ASP A 165 -16.20 -2.30 6.88
CA ASP A 165 -15.39 -1.10 6.71
C ASP A 165 -14.37 -1.05 7.87
N TYR A 166 -13.28 -1.77 7.76
CA TYR A 166 -12.25 -1.78 8.79
C TYR A 166 -11.01 -1.04 8.36
N GLY A 167 -11.00 0.27 8.62
CA GLY A 167 -9.82 1.08 8.63
C GLY A 167 -9.08 1.16 7.29
N ALA A 168 -7.94 1.77 7.39
CA ALA A 168 -6.98 1.86 6.31
C ALA A 168 -5.57 1.55 6.85
N THR A 169 -4.58 1.58 5.98
CA THR A 169 -3.17 1.42 6.36
C THR A 169 -2.33 2.29 5.45
N GLU A 170 -1.49 3.09 6.08
CA GLU A 170 -0.57 4.01 5.43
C GLU A 170 0.62 3.29 4.80
N HIS A 171 1.08 3.84 3.67
CA HIS A 171 2.30 3.45 2.98
C HIS A 171 3.03 4.69 2.45
N LEU A 172 4.26 4.53 1.96
CA LEU A 172 5.11 5.64 1.55
C LEU A 172 4.45 6.54 0.49
N ASN A 173 3.82 5.93 -0.53
CA ASN A 173 3.14 6.63 -1.62
C ASN A 173 1.83 5.94 -2.01
N SER A 174 1.22 5.27 -1.07
CA SER A 174 -0.07 4.61 -1.26
C SER A 174 -0.78 4.37 0.07
N THR A 175 -2.04 3.99 0.00
CA THR A 175 -2.80 3.55 1.16
C THR A 175 -3.79 2.46 0.74
N VAL A 176 -4.11 1.57 1.66
CA VAL A 176 -5.09 0.50 1.44
C VAL A 176 -6.30 0.70 2.34
N PHE A 177 -7.48 0.66 1.75
CA PHE A 177 -8.76 0.74 2.45
C PHE A 177 -9.53 -0.57 2.37
N SER A 178 -10.12 -0.98 3.47
CA SER A 178 -11.19 -1.96 3.44
C SER A 178 -12.53 -1.24 3.32
N VAL A 179 -13.25 -1.47 2.23
CA VAL A 179 -14.55 -0.86 1.96
C VAL A 179 -15.65 -1.91 1.83
N SER A 180 -16.87 -1.57 2.24
CA SER A 180 -18.03 -2.42 2.10
C SER A 180 -19.00 -1.88 1.03
N SER A 181 -20.02 -2.66 0.67
CA SER A 181 -21.06 -2.24 -0.26
C SER A 181 -21.84 -1.00 0.22
N THR A 182 -21.76 -0.64 1.48
CA THR A 182 -22.48 0.50 2.08
C THR A 182 -21.62 1.73 2.34
N THR A 183 -20.30 1.64 2.15
CA THR A 183 -19.36 2.75 2.38
C THR A 183 -19.80 4.04 1.65
N PHE A 184 -20.20 3.92 0.38
CA PHE A 184 -20.54 5.06 -0.46
C PHE A 184 -22.04 5.42 -0.47
N THR A 185 -22.89 4.61 0.15
CA THR A 185 -24.34 4.81 0.20
C THR A 185 -24.85 5.27 1.57
N ASN A 186 -24.07 5.05 2.62
CA ASN A 186 -24.35 5.53 3.97
C ASN A 186 -23.50 6.78 4.26
N LYS A 187 -24.16 7.88 4.64
CA LYS A 187 -23.51 9.18 4.85
C LYS A 187 -22.40 9.14 5.91
N ASP A 188 -22.63 8.48 7.03
CA ASP A 188 -21.67 8.47 8.13
C ASP A 188 -20.44 7.63 7.75
N ARG A 189 -20.63 6.49 7.09
CA ARG A 189 -19.55 5.66 6.56
C ARG A 189 -18.74 6.37 5.47
N TYR A 190 -19.43 7.11 4.62
CA TYR A 190 -18.78 7.93 3.60
C TYR A 190 -17.91 9.03 4.20
N ASN A 191 -18.43 9.73 5.21
CA ASN A 191 -17.65 10.73 5.93
C ASN A 191 -16.43 10.09 6.62
N THR A 192 -16.59 8.94 7.27
CA THR A 192 -15.46 8.20 7.86
C THR A 192 -14.43 7.78 6.80
N PHE A 193 -14.89 7.34 5.62
CA PHE A 193 -13.98 7.02 4.51
C PHE A 193 -13.18 8.25 4.06
N LEU A 194 -13.81 9.41 3.93
CA LEU A 194 -13.14 10.65 3.55
C LEU A 194 -12.15 11.12 4.64
N SER A 195 -12.54 11.03 5.91
CA SER A 195 -11.65 11.30 7.05
C SER A 195 -10.40 10.41 7.00
N ASN A 196 -10.59 9.11 6.79
CA ASN A 196 -9.48 8.19 6.61
C ASN A 196 -8.61 8.53 5.38
N CYS A 197 -9.19 9.07 4.28
CA CYS A 197 -8.39 9.52 3.14
C CYS A 197 -7.42 10.67 3.53
N ALA A 198 -7.87 11.60 4.39
CA ALA A 198 -7.00 12.65 4.92
C ALA A 198 -5.93 12.05 5.85
N HIS A 199 -6.33 11.16 6.77
CA HIS A 199 -5.47 10.49 7.74
C HIS A 199 -4.31 9.75 7.05
N GLU A 200 -4.64 8.86 6.16
CA GLU A 200 -3.65 8.01 5.49
C GLU A 200 -2.72 8.79 4.56
N LEU A 201 -3.23 9.82 3.87
CA LEU A 201 -2.38 10.68 3.06
C LEU A 201 -1.43 11.51 3.94
N PHE A 202 -1.90 11.99 5.11
CA PHE A 202 -1.07 12.75 6.06
C PHE A 202 0.10 11.92 6.57
N HIS A 203 -0.06 10.62 6.73
CA HIS A 203 1.01 9.71 7.12
C HIS A 203 2.19 9.64 6.14
N THR A 204 2.02 10.06 4.89
CA THR A 204 3.14 10.19 3.95
C THR A 204 4.26 11.07 4.53
N TRP A 205 3.91 12.09 5.30
CA TRP A 205 4.85 12.97 6.02
C TRP A 205 5.05 12.52 7.46
N ASN A 206 3.98 12.45 8.23
CA ASN A 206 3.96 12.04 9.64
C ASN A 206 3.51 10.58 9.71
N VAL A 207 4.35 9.76 9.41
CA VAL A 207 5.34 8.88 9.95
C VAL A 207 6.32 8.39 8.87
N LYS A 208 5.99 8.51 7.58
CA LYS A 208 6.85 7.93 6.53
C LYS A 208 8.11 8.78 6.28
N GLN A 209 8.02 10.10 6.38
CA GLN A 209 9.18 11.01 6.32
C GLN A 209 9.72 11.33 7.73
N LEU A 210 8.83 11.66 8.67
CA LEU A 210 9.16 11.93 10.06
C LEU A 210 9.07 10.64 10.89
N ARG A 211 9.97 9.69 10.59
CA ARG A 211 9.95 8.36 11.20
C ARG A 211 10.62 8.36 12.57
N PRO A 212 10.01 7.69 13.59
CA PRO A 212 10.69 7.43 14.87
C PRO A 212 11.99 6.63 14.66
N GLU A 213 13.07 7.01 15.35
CA GLU A 213 14.37 6.33 15.25
C GLU A 213 14.26 4.82 15.56
N SER A 214 13.38 4.44 16.48
CA SER A 214 13.12 3.04 16.85
C SER A 214 12.49 2.20 15.72
N MET A 215 12.00 2.85 14.65
CA MET A 215 11.36 2.22 13.49
C MET A 215 12.21 2.32 12.21
N ASP A 216 13.47 2.74 12.29
CA ASP A 216 14.34 2.90 11.14
C ASP A 216 15.72 2.24 11.34
N PRO A 217 16.05 1.17 10.59
CA PRO A 217 15.19 0.42 9.67
C PRO A 217 14.20 -0.49 10.41
N TYR A 218 13.09 -0.84 9.77
CA TYR A 218 12.14 -1.80 10.32
C TYR A 218 12.79 -3.17 10.55
N ASP A 219 12.47 -3.80 11.69
CA ASP A 219 12.77 -5.21 11.93
C ASP A 219 11.56 -6.05 11.51
N PHE A 220 11.62 -6.69 10.35
CA PHE A 220 10.53 -7.52 9.82
C PHE A 220 10.36 -8.87 10.55
N THR A 221 11.18 -9.16 11.56
CA THR A 221 11.10 -10.43 12.33
C THR A 221 10.23 -10.32 13.58
N LYS A 222 9.83 -9.11 13.96
CA LYS A 222 9.02 -8.81 15.17
C LYS A 222 8.27 -7.50 15.01
N GLU A 223 7.42 -7.21 15.99
CA GLU A 223 6.76 -5.91 16.12
C GLU A 223 7.78 -4.81 16.44
N ASN A 224 7.63 -3.66 15.77
CA ASN A 224 8.47 -2.49 16.00
C ASN A 224 7.70 -1.50 16.91
N TYR A 225 7.96 -1.54 18.19
CA TYR A 225 7.32 -0.65 19.15
C TYR A 225 8.02 0.71 19.23
N SER A 226 7.22 1.78 19.31
CA SER A 226 7.69 3.15 19.48
C SER A 226 6.91 3.84 20.59
N GLY A 227 7.61 4.67 21.37
CA GLY A 227 7.00 5.57 22.34
C GLY A 227 6.32 6.78 21.68
N GLU A 228 6.59 7.03 20.41
CA GLU A 228 6.12 8.18 19.64
C GLU A 228 4.83 7.92 18.85
N LEU A 229 4.17 6.78 19.03
CA LEU A 229 2.90 6.47 18.34
C LEU A 229 1.81 7.53 18.56
N TRP A 230 1.80 8.20 19.72
CA TRP A 230 0.88 9.31 19.96
C TRP A 230 1.14 10.53 19.08
N ILE A 231 2.37 10.73 18.60
CA ILE A 231 2.72 11.75 17.60
C ILE A 231 2.24 11.29 16.23
N ALA A 232 2.57 10.04 15.84
CA ALA A 232 2.19 9.49 14.57
C ALA A 232 0.67 9.47 14.40
N GLU A 233 -0.06 8.92 15.35
CA GLU A 233 -1.50 8.73 15.26
C GLU A 233 -2.31 9.93 15.79
N GLY A 234 -1.92 10.47 16.95
CA GLY A 234 -2.69 11.53 17.60
C GLY A 234 -2.63 12.86 16.85
N ILE A 235 -1.47 13.22 16.30
CA ILE A 235 -1.34 14.43 15.46
C ILE A 235 -2.08 14.21 14.14
N THR A 236 -1.93 13.05 13.50
CA THR A 236 -2.62 12.72 12.26
C THR A 236 -4.14 12.77 12.45
N SER A 237 -4.67 12.15 13.51
CA SER A 237 -6.11 12.20 13.83
C SER A 237 -6.61 13.60 14.16
N TYR A 238 -5.80 14.45 14.77
CA TYR A 238 -6.17 15.85 14.97
C TYR A 238 -6.31 16.63 13.65
N TYR A 239 -5.36 16.42 12.73
CA TYR A 239 -5.38 17.14 11.47
C TYR A 239 -6.40 16.56 10.48
N GLU A 240 -6.70 15.25 10.50
CA GLU A 240 -7.76 14.71 9.66
C GLU A 240 -9.11 15.42 9.87
N ASP A 241 -9.44 15.73 11.14
CA ASP A 241 -10.65 16.48 11.50
C ASP A 241 -10.64 17.93 10.97
N ILE A 242 -9.45 18.54 10.80
CA ILE A 242 -9.31 19.89 10.26
C ILE A 242 -9.52 19.93 8.75
N PHE A 243 -9.16 18.85 8.04
CA PHE A 243 -9.28 18.77 6.58
C PHE A 243 -10.69 18.37 6.12
N MET A 244 -11.57 17.92 7.04
CA MET A 244 -12.95 17.56 6.77
C MET A 244 -13.89 18.76 6.87
#